data_82a744f5d69cb2659cf9eebf9cf94f2b
#
_entry.id   82a744f5d69cb2659cf9eebf9cf94f2b
#
_cell.length_a   1.000
_cell.length_b   1.000
_cell.length_c   1.000
_cell.angle_alpha   90.00
_cell.angle_beta   90.00
_cell.angle_gamma   90.00
#
_symmetry.space_group_name_H-M   'P 1'
#
loop_
_entity.id
_entity.type
_entity.pdbx_description
1 polymer ?
#
loop_
_entity_poly.entity_id
_entity_poly.type
_entity_poly.pdbx_seq_one_letter_code
_entity_poly.pdbx_strand_id
1 'polypeptide(L)'
;MSISIKILTWLMWFLIVTLSAYFFLDNVIAYFFGYRSELFGETFFHNQFWVVLHMSGGTLILLLGPVQFWNWFRNKFLHVHRMLGKIYLLGAGLAGLSALRISLISACLPCRISLFLLALFMLVSSGLAWITVKQRNLKAHRQFMVRSYVCALAFVTVRIDGIFPLDFLFSHIEDPTFRRTVNEYFFSFVPLIIAEITMTWLPFLKKQKNNPPLNAI
;
A
#
# COMPACT_ATOMS: atom_id res chain seq x y z
N MET A 1 -10.39 -9.99 22.83
CA MET A 1 -9.10 -9.40 22.40
C MET A 1 -8.43 -8.82 23.63
N SER A 2 -7.22 -9.28 23.97
CA SER A 2 -6.50 -8.80 25.17
C SER A 2 -6.21 -7.30 25.07
N ILE A 3 -6.03 -6.64 26.20
CA ILE A 3 -5.71 -5.19 26.28
C ILE A 3 -4.44 -4.91 25.48
N SER A 4 -3.42 -5.77 25.56
CA SER A 4 -2.17 -5.66 24.82
C SER A 4 -2.37 -5.62 23.28
N ILE A 5 -3.28 -6.46 22.75
CA ILE A 5 -3.56 -6.47 21.30
C ILE A 5 -4.27 -5.17 20.87
N LYS A 6 -5.15 -4.62 21.71
CA LYS A 6 -5.81 -3.33 21.42
C LYS A 6 -4.78 -2.19 21.36
N ILE A 7 -3.91 -2.12 22.36
CA ILE A 7 -2.85 -1.09 22.41
C ILE A 7 -1.94 -1.20 21.17
N LEU A 8 -1.47 -2.40 20.83
CA LEU A 8 -0.62 -2.64 19.67
C LEU A 8 -1.31 -2.20 18.36
N THR A 9 -2.61 -2.49 18.22
CA THR A 9 -3.40 -2.07 17.06
C THR A 9 -3.51 -0.55 16.98
N TRP A 10 -3.73 0.15 18.11
CA TRP A 10 -3.78 1.59 18.14
C TRP A 10 -2.44 2.24 17.82
N LEU A 11 -1.33 1.71 18.36
CA LEU A 11 0.02 2.17 18.05
C LEU A 11 0.34 1.99 16.56
N MET A 12 0.00 0.85 15.99
CA MET A 12 0.16 0.59 14.56
C MET A 12 -0.60 1.60 13.70
N TRP A 13 -1.88 1.86 13.99
CA TRP A 13 -2.66 2.85 13.25
C TRP A 13 -2.15 4.27 13.44
N PHE A 14 -1.74 4.63 14.66
CA PHE A 14 -1.13 5.92 14.94
C PHE A 14 0.14 6.12 14.09
N LEU A 15 1.02 5.12 14.05
CA LEU A 15 2.23 5.14 13.23
C LEU A 15 1.90 5.29 11.75
N ILE A 16 0.98 4.48 11.21
CA ILE A 16 0.56 4.55 9.80
C ILE A 16 0.03 5.94 9.46
N VAL A 17 -0.85 6.51 10.27
CA VAL A 17 -1.44 7.83 10.02
C VAL A 17 -0.39 8.93 10.09
N THR A 18 0.49 8.89 11.10
CA THR A 18 1.54 9.89 11.27
C THR A 18 2.54 9.86 10.11
N LEU A 19 3.02 8.67 9.72
CA LEU A 19 3.94 8.53 8.59
C LEU A 19 3.28 8.92 7.27
N SER A 20 2.02 8.55 7.05
CA SER A 20 1.27 8.93 5.84
C SER A 20 1.04 10.44 5.79
N ALA A 21 0.73 11.09 6.92
CA ALA A 21 0.57 12.54 7.00
C ALA A 21 1.91 13.27 6.74
N TYR A 22 2.98 12.80 7.37
CA TYR A 22 4.32 13.34 7.11
C TYR A 22 4.69 13.22 5.63
N PHE A 23 4.54 12.02 5.06
CA PHE A 23 4.80 11.78 3.65
C PHE A 23 3.96 12.69 2.75
N PHE A 24 2.69 12.89 3.06
CA PHE A 24 1.80 13.76 2.30
C PHE A 24 2.30 15.22 2.34
N LEU A 25 2.62 15.73 3.52
CA LEU A 25 3.08 17.11 3.69
C LEU A 25 4.42 17.39 3.00
N ASP A 26 5.37 16.47 3.15
CA ASP A 26 6.73 16.64 2.67
C ASP A 26 6.87 16.35 1.17
N ASN A 27 6.24 15.26 0.69
CA ASN A 27 6.46 14.78 -0.67
C ASN A 27 5.31 15.08 -1.64
N VAL A 28 4.05 15.11 -1.18
CA VAL A 28 2.89 15.22 -2.09
C VAL A 28 2.51 16.67 -2.32
N ILE A 29 2.43 17.46 -1.26
CA ILE A 29 2.01 18.88 -1.35
C ILE A 29 2.93 19.65 -2.29
N ALA A 30 4.25 19.42 -2.22
CA ALA A 30 5.24 20.09 -3.05
C ALA A 30 4.94 20.00 -4.56
N TYR A 31 4.42 18.85 -5.02
CA TYR A 31 4.07 18.68 -6.44
C TYR A 31 2.89 19.56 -6.89
N PHE A 32 1.93 19.83 -6.00
CA PHE A 32 0.81 20.72 -6.31
C PHE A 32 1.21 22.21 -6.36
N PHE A 33 2.34 22.56 -5.72
CA PHE A 33 2.92 23.90 -5.73
C PHE A 33 4.07 24.06 -6.74
N GLY A 34 4.23 23.15 -7.68
CA GLY A 34 5.18 23.26 -8.77
C GLY A 34 6.59 22.74 -8.47
N TYR A 35 6.78 22.02 -7.36
CA TYR A 35 8.03 21.30 -7.10
C TYR A 35 8.25 20.23 -8.18
N ARG A 36 9.46 20.19 -8.73
CA ARG A 36 9.89 19.20 -9.70
C ARG A 36 10.84 18.23 -9.06
N SER A 37 10.50 16.96 -9.04
CA SER A 37 11.41 15.94 -8.57
C SER A 37 12.54 15.73 -9.58
N GLU A 38 13.78 15.76 -9.12
CA GLU A 38 14.95 15.37 -9.91
C GLU A 38 14.84 13.95 -10.48
N LEU A 39 14.00 13.10 -9.88
CA LEU A 39 13.73 11.72 -10.33
C LEU A 39 13.15 11.67 -11.75
N PHE A 40 12.48 12.71 -12.21
CA PHE A 40 11.87 12.77 -13.53
C PHE A 40 12.65 13.68 -14.49
N GLY A 41 13.59 14.51 -14.00
CA GLY A 41 14.44 15.38 -14.78
C GLY A 41 13.67 16.15 -15.85
N GLU A 42 14.24 16.28 -17.06
CA GLU A 42 13.63 16.96 -18.20
C GLU A 42 12.34 16.27 -18.70
N THR A 43 12.17 14.98 -18.41
CA THR A 43 10.97 14.21 -18.81
C THR A 43 9.75 14.50 -17.94
N PHE A 44 9.88 15.29 -16.87
CA PHE A 44 8.78 15.62 -15.97
C PHE A 44 7.59 16.22 -16.72
N PHE A 45 7.80 17.18 -17.59
CA PHE A 45 6.71 17.84 -18.33
C PHE A 45 5.94 16.90 -19.24
N HIS A 46 6.64 15.97 -19.90
CA HIS A 46 6.00 14.94 -20.73
C HIS A 46 5.19 13.95 -19.91
N ASN A 47 5.54 13.75 -18.66
CA ASN A 47 4.91 12.77 -17.77
C ASN A 47 4.10 13.42 -16.63
N GLN A 48 4.04 14.76 -16.57
CA GLN A 48 3.35 15.51 -15.51
C GLN A 48 1.93 15.05 -15.31
N PHE A 49 1.18 14.79 -16.37
CA PHE A 49 -0.19 14.27 -16.27
C PHE A 49 -0.24 12.97 -15.46
N TRP A 50 0.63 12.01 -15.77
CA TRP A 50 0.68 10.72 -15.08
C TRP A 50 1.11 10.85 -13.63
N VAL A 51 2.07 11.73 -13.36
CA VAL A 51 2.56 12.00 -11.99
C VAL A 51 1.45 12.64 -11.16
N VAL A 52 0.78 13.67 -11.65
CA VAL A 52 -0.32 14.34 -10.94
C VAL A 52 -1.48 13.37 -10.70
N LEU A 53 -1.82 12.55 -11.71
CA LEU A 53 -2.87 11.54 -11.58
C LEU A 53 -2.51 10.50 -10.51
N HIS A 54 -1.25 10.04 -10.48
CA HIS A 54 -0.73 9.12 -9.48
C HIS A 54 -0.80 9.73 -8.06
N MET A 55 -0.32 10.95 -7.91
CA MET A 55 -0.30 11.64 -6.62
C MET A 55 -1.71 11.92 -6.11
N SER A 56 -2.63 12.34 -6.98
CA SER A 56 -4.03 12.58 -6.62
C SER A 56 -4.72 11.29 -6.18
N GLY A 57 -4.58 10.21 -6.96
CA GLY A 57 -5.13 8.90 -6.60
C GLY A 57 -4.52 8.34 -5.32
N GLY A 58 -3.19 8.43 -5.17
CA GLY A 58 -2.46 8.02 -3.97
C GLY A 58 -2.90 8.76 -2.71
N THR A 59 -3.12 10.07 -2.83
CA THR A 59 -3.66 10.91 -1.74
C THR A 59 -5.02 10.40 -1.27
N LEU A 60 -5.95 10.11 -2.19
CA LEU A 60 -7.26 9.57 -1.85
C LEU A 60 -7.13 8.24 -1.09
N ILE A 61 -6.24 7.35 -1.52
CA ILE A 61 -6.02 6.07 -0.87
C ILE A 61 -5.45 6.26 0.55
N LEU A 62 -4.40 7.05 0.68
CA LEU A 62 -3.70 7.25 1.96
C LEU A 62 -4.61 7.92 3.00
N LEU A 63 -5.39 8.92 2.62
CA LEU A 63 -6.29 9.63 3.54
C LEU A 63 -7.53 8.82 3.89
N LEU A 64 -8.12 8.11 2.91
CA LEU A 64 -9.36 7.37 3.15
C LEU A 64 -9.12 5.98 3.74
N GLY A 65 -7.95 5.38 3.53
CA GLY A 65 -7.62 4.04 4.04
C GLY A 65 -7.87 3.87 5.53
N PRO A 66 -7.28 4.67 6.43
CA PRO A 66 -7.49 4.55 7.86
C PRO A 66 -8.97 4.60 8.26
N VAL A 67 -9.74 5.48 7.62
CA VAL A 67 -11.19 5.61 7.87
C VAL A 67 -11.94 4.36 7.43
N GLN A 68 -11.54 3.75 6.28
CA GLN A 68 -12.17 2.55 5.77
C GLN A 68 -11.98 1.34 6.70
N PHE A 69 -10.85 1.23 7.36
CA PHE A 69 -10.56 0.13 8.29
C PHE A 69 -11.04 0.37 9.72
N TRP A 70 -11.53 1.56 10.04
CA TRP A 70 -12.02 1.89 11.37
C TRP A 70 -13.41 1.29 11.62
N ASN A 71 -13.46 0.20 12.41
CA ASN A 71 -14.67 -0.57 12.66
C ASN A 71 -15.81 0.25 13.26
N TRP A 72 -15.51 1.17 14.20
CA TRP A 72 -16.53 2.03 14.80
C TRP A 72 -17.17 2.93 13.75
N PHE A 73 -16.37 3.61 12.93
CA PHE A 73 -16.86 4.48 11.86
C PHE A 73 -17.73 3.71 10.86
N ARG A 74 -17.24 2.56 10.37
CA ARG A 74 -17.98 1.70 9.44
C ARG A 74 -19.34 1.29 10.01
N ASN A 75 -19.38 0.87 11.29
CA ASN A 75 -20.61 0.37 11.89
C ASN A 75 -21.62 1.49 12.16
N LYS A 76 -21.14 2.69 12.52
CA LYS A 76 -22.00 3.84 12.83
C LYS A 76 -22.47 4.58 11.55
N PHE A 77 -21.61 4.67 10.52
CA PHE A 77 -21.86 5.46 9.31
C PHE A 77 -21.72 4.63 8.05
N LEU A 78 -22.49 3.52 7.94
CA LEU A 78 -22.35 2.55 6.84
C LEU A 78 -22.54 3.18 5.46
N HIS A 79 -23.47 4.15 5.30
CA HIS A 79 -23.67 4.84 4.02
C HIS A 79 -22.43 5.64 3.61
N VAL A 80 -21.84 6.40 4.54
CA VAL A 80 -20.63 7.19 4.31
C VAL A 80 -19.44 6.26 4.01
N HIS A 81 -19.28 5.15 4.77
CA HIS A 81 -18.26 4.15 4.51
C HIS A 81 -18.35 3.61 3.07
N ARG A 82 -19.55 3.31 2.57
CA ARG A 82 -19.75 2.83 1.20
C ARG A 82 -19.41 3.91 0.16
N MET A 83 -19.76 5.16 0.41
CA MET A 83 -19.41 6.28 -0.48
C MET A 83 -17.89 6.50 -0.53
N LEU A 84 -17.25 6.64 0.63
CA LEU A 84 -15.80 6.81 0.73
C LEU A 84 -15.03 5.61 0.17
N GLY A 85 -15.58 4.39 0.33
CA GLY A 85 -15.01 3.18 -0.26
C GLY A 85 -14.98 3.20 -1.79
N LYS A 86 -16.01 3.77 -2.43
CA LYS A 86 -16.01 3.97 -3.89
C LYS A 86 -14.96 4.98 -4.33
N ILE A 87 -14.82 6.09 -3.58
CA ILE A 87 -13.80 7.12 -3.83
C ILE A 87 -12.40 6.52 -3.64
N TYR A 88 -12.19 5.72 -2.61
CA TYR A 88 -10.95 4.96 -2.40
C TYR A 88 -10.61 4.08 -3.60
N LEU A 89 -11.57 3.28 -4.09
CA LEU A 89 -11.36 2.37 -5.23
C LEU A 89 -11.10 3.14 -6.54
N LEU A 90 -11.77 4.28 -6.74
CA LEU A 90 -11.47 5.17 -7.86
C LEU A 90 -10.02 5.69 -7.74
N GLY A 91 -9.62 6.16 -6.56
CA GLY A 91 -8.24 6.59 -6.29
C GLY A 91 -7.23 5.48 -6.57
N ALA A 92 -7.53 4.23 -6.16
CA ALA A 92 -6.68 3.07 -6.42
C ALA A 92 -6.55 2.76 -7.92
N GLY A 93 -7.64 2.91 -8.69
CA GLY A 93 -7.62 2.79 -10.14
C GLY A 93 -6.74 3.85 -10.79
N LEU A 94 -6.92 5.13 -10.43
CA LEU A 94 -6.15 6.25 -10.96
C LEU A 94 -4.65 6.12 -10.61
N ALA A 95 -4.35 5.87 -9.33
CA ALA A 95 -2.97 5.70 -8.87
C ALA A 95 -2.28 4.49 -9.50
N GLY A 96 -2.99 3.35 -9.60
CA GLY A 96 -2.43 2.12 -10.15
C GLY A 96 -2.17 2.22 -11.66
N LEU A 97 -3.14 2.72 -12.44
CA LEU A 97 -2.97 2.89 -13.89
C LEU A 97 -1.83 3.85 -14.22
N SER A 98 -1.77 4.98 -13.51
CA SER A 98 -0.66 5.92 -13.68
C SER A 98 0.68 5.35 -13.22
N ALA A 99 0.70 4.57 -12.13
CA ALA A 99 1.91 3.90 -11.64
C ALA A 99 2.46 2.88 -12.65
N LEU A 100 1.62 2.14 -13.38
CA LEU A 100 2.08 1.27 -14.47
C LEU A 100 2.87 2.06 -15.52
N ARG A 101 2.41 3.25 -15.88
CA ARG A 101 3.12 4.10 -16.84
C ARG A 101 4.40 4.68 -16.25
N ILE A 102 4.33 5.20 -15.02
CA ILE A 102 5.47 5.83 -14.34
C ILE A 102 6.58 4.80 -14.05
N SER A 103 6.23 3.56 -13.72
CA SER A 103 7.22 2.50 -13.46
C SER A 103 8.14 2.27 -14.65
N LEU A 104 7.62 2.33 -15.88
CA LEU A 104 8.38 2.11 -17.11
C LEU A 104 9.42 3.21 -17.40
N ILE A 105 9.22 4.41 -16.86
CA ILE A 105 10.11 5.57 -17.06
C ILE A 105 10.99 5.85 -15.83
N SER A 106 10.90 5.06 -14.78
CA SER A 106 11.73 5.23 -13.57
C SER A 106 13.22 5.22 -13.92
N ALA A 107 13.98 6.15 -13.32
CA ALA A 107 15.44 6.23 -13.50
C ALA A 107 16.16 4.97 -12.96
N CYS A 108 15.61 4.31 -11.92
CA CYS A 108 16.11 3.05 -11.40
C CYS A 108 15.62 1.90 -12.30
N LEU A 109 16.45 1.44 -13.24
CA LEU A 109 16.10 0.34 -14.16
C LEU A 109 15.67 -0.94 -13.44
N PRO A 110 16.41 -1.47 -12.44
CA PRO A 110 15.99 -2.66 -11.72
C PRO A 110 14.70 -2.47 -10.92
N CYS A 111 14.44 -1.24 -10.42
CA CYS A 111 13.21 -0.94 -9.67
C CYS A 111 11.95 -0.91 -10.55
N ARG A 112 12.08 -0.81 -11.87
CA ARG A 112 10.93 -0.79 -12.80
C ARG A 112 10.05 -2.01 -12.64
N ILE A 113 10.66 -3.17 -12.45
CA ILE A 113 9.94 -4.44 -12.30
C ILE A 113 9.15 -4.45 -10.99
N SER A 114 9.76 -4.07 -9.86
CA SER A 114 9.07 -4.05 -8.57
C SER A 114 7.90 -3.06 -8.58
N LEU A 115 8.12 -1.85 -9.08
CA LEU A 115 7.11 -0.81 -9.18
C LEU A 115 5.94 -1.22 -10.09
N PHE A 116 6.24 -1.84 -11.24
CA PHE A 116 5.23 -2.37 -12.16
C PHE A 116 4.38 -3.47 -11.51
N LEU A 117 5.04 -4.46 -10.90
CA LEU A 117 4.36 -5.57 -10.22
C LEU A 117 3.51 -5.08 -9.04
N LEU A 118 4.01 -4.13 -8.26
CA LEU A 118 3.28 -3.53 -7.15
C LEU A 118 2.01 -2.80 -7.63
N ALA A 119 2.13 -2.01 -8.71
CA ALA A 119 1.01 -1.32 -9.32
C ALA A 119 -0.04 -2.29 -9.88
N LEU A 120 0.41 -3.35 -10.57
CA LEU A 120 -0.47 -4.40 -11.08
C LEU A 120 -1.19 -5.12 -9.95
N PHE A 121 -0.47 -5.50 -8.90
CA PHE A 121 -1.05 -6.17 -7.73
C PHE A 121 -2.07 -5.28 -6.99
N MET A 122 -1.81 -3.98 -6.88
CA MET A 122 -2.76 -3.00 -6.32
C MET A 122 -4.04 -2.93 -7.16
N LEU A 123 -3.93 -2.84 -8.49
CA LEU A 123 -5.09 -2.81 -9.39
C LEU A 123 -5.91 -4.09 -9.30
N VAL A 124 -5.27 -5.26 -9.35
CA VAL A 124 -5.93 -6.56 -9.22
C VAL A 124 -6.63 -6.67 -7.87
N SER A 125 -5.95 -6.32 -6.78
CA SER A 125 -6.52 -6.36 -5.43
C SER A 125 -7.72 -5.42 -5.29
N SER A 126 -7.63 -4.21 -5.82
CA SER A 126 -8.74 -3.23 -5.79
C SER A 126 -9.93 -3.70 -6.64
N GLY A 127 -9.67 -4.27 -7.82
CA GLY A 127 -10.70 -4.85 -8.68
C GLY A 127 -11.40 -6.04 -8.02
N LEU A 128 -10.65 -6.96 -7.41
CA LEU A 128 -11.20 -8.09 -6.68
C LEU A 128 -11.96 -7.64 -5.41
N ALA A 129 -11.52 -6.59 -4.74
CA ALA A 129 -12.27 -5.99 -3.64
C ALA A 129 -13.64 -5.47 -4.10
N TRP A 130 -13.70 -4.83 -5.28
CA TRP A 130 -14.97 -4.39 -5.87
C TRP A 130 -15.88 -5.55 -6.25
N ILE A 131 -15.35 -6.58 -6.91
CA ILE A 131 -16.11 -7.76 -7.32
C ILE A 131 -16.68 -8.49 -6.11
N THR A 132 -15.85 -8.74 -5.10
CA THR A 132 -16.24 -9.50 -3.91
C THR A 132 -17.28 -8.79 -3.04
N VAL A 133 -17.24 -7.44 -2.95
CA VAL A 133 -18.32 -6.70 -2.26
C VAL A 133 -19.63 -6.75 -3.02
N LYS A 134 -19.60 -6.73 -4.35
CA LYS A 134 -20.81 -6.93 -5.19
C LYS A 134 -21.42 -8.31 -4.99
N GLN A 135 -20.58 -9.33 -4.84
CA GLN A 135 -20.99 -10.71 -4.52
C GLN A 135 -21.39 -10.90 -3.05
N ARG A 136 -21.38 -9.84 -2.22
CA ARG A 136 -21.65 -9.89 -0.78
C ARG A 136 -20.67 -10.77 0.01
N ASN A 137 -19.52 -11.10 -0.55
CA ASN A 137 -18.44 -11.80 0.15
C ASN A 137 -17.57 -10.80 0.92
N LEU A 138 -18.09 -10.36 2.07
CA LEU A 138 -17.44 -9.32 2.89
C LEU A 138 -16.09 -9.75 3.46
N LYS A 139 -15.87 -11.07 3.66
CA LYS A 139 -14.58 -11.58 4.13
C LYS A 139 -13.50 -11.39 3.07
N ALA A 140 -13.75 -11.83 1.85
CA ALA A 140 -12.84 -11.66 0.74
C ALA A 140 -12.63 -10.17 0.40
N HIS A 141 -13.71 -9.38 0.36
CA HIS A 141 -13.63 -7.93 0.18
C HIS A 141 -12.64 -7.28 1.16
N ARG A 142 -12.78 -7.57 2.45
CA ARG A 142 -11.86 -7.02 3.47
C ARG A 142 -10.42 -7.44 3.23
N GLN A 143 -10.17 -8.68 2.87
CA GLN A 143 -8.81 -9.18 2.58
C GLN A 143 -8.19 -8.47 1.38
N PHE A 144 -8.95 -8.27 0.29
CA PHE A 144 -8.46 -7.55 -0.88
C PHE A 144 -8.27 -6.05 -0.63
N MET A 145 -9.13 -5.42 0.17
CA MET A 145 -8.92 -4.03 0.60
C MET A 145 -7.63 -3.86 1.41
N VAL A 146 -7.30 -4.79 2.30
CA VAL A 146 -6.03 -4.76 3.04
C VAL A 146 -4.84 -4.86 2.08
N ARG A 147 -4.86 -5.79 1.12
CA ARG A 147 -3.81 -5.95 0.11
C ARG A 147 -3.61 -4.66 -0.70
N SER A 148 -4.71 -4.08 -1.18
CA SER A 148 -4.69 -2.80 -1.90
C SER A 148 -4.07 -1.68 -1.06
N TYR A 149 -4.41 -1.58 0.22
CA TYR A 149 -3.90 -0.54 1.09
C TYR A 149 -2.42 -0.75 1.46
N VAL A 150 -1.99 -2.00 1.66
CA VAL A 150 -0.57 -2.31 1.89
C VAL A 150 0.29 -1.93 0.67
N CYS A 151 -0.21 -2.13 -0.56
CA CYS A 151 0.47 -1.63 -1.76
C CYS A 151 0.61 -0.10 -1.76
N ALA A 152 -0.43 0.62 -1.34
CA ALA A 152 -0.36 2.08 -1.25
C ALA A 152 0.63 2.56 -0.18
N LEU A 153 0.73 1.84 0.94
CA LEU A 153 1.69 2.14 2.00
C LEU A 153 3.14 1.87 1.58
N ALA A 154 3.40 1.06 0.57
CA ALA A 154 4.75 0.81 0.07
C ALA A 154 5.47 2.10 -0.32
N PHE A 155 4.76 3.09 -0.90
CA PHE A 155 5.34 4.39 -1.21
C PHE A 155 5.78 5.17 0.04
N VAL A 156 5.07 5.00 1.14
CA VAL A 156 5.44 5.59 2.44
C VAL A 156 6.63 4.83 3.02
N THR A 157 6.57 3.50 3.01
CA THR A 157 7.62 2.65 3.63
C THR A 157 8.95 2.73 2.90
N VAL A 158 8.97 2.81 1.57
CA VAL A 158 10.21 3.00 0.79
C VAL A 158 10.90 4.32 1.13
N ARG A 159 10.14 5.35 1.54
CA ARG A 159 10.68 6.66 1.90
C ARG A 159 10.97 6.84 3.40
N ILE A 160 10.69 5.84 4.21
CA ILE A 160 11.08 5.83 5.64
C ILE A 160 12.60 6.00 5.79
N ASP A 161 13.38 5.50 4.85
CA ASP A 161 14.84 5.64 4.81
C ASP A 161 15.31 7.11 4.81
N GLY A 162 14.54 8.00 4.18
CA GLY A 162 14.81 9.44 4.23
C GLY A 162 14.42 10.12 5.55
N ILE A 163 13.58 9.48 6.38
CA ILE A 163 13.12 10.00 7.67
C ILE A 163 13.94 9.43 8.82
N PHE A 164 14.16 8.13 8.76
CA PHE A 164 14.98 7.39 9.71
C PHE A 164 16.13 6.75 8.94
N PRO A 165 17.39 7.05 9.27
CA PRO A 165 18.53 6.44 8.58
C PRO A 165 18.53 4.93 8.86
N LEU A 166 17.86 4.19 7.99
CA LEU A 166 17.85 2.72 8.00
C LEU A 166 19.04 2.16 7.23
N ASP A 167 20.02 3.01 6.92
CA ASP A 167 21.26 2.65 6.26
C ASP A 167 21.96 1.44 6.89
N PHE A 168 21.77 1.24 8.20
CA PHE A 168 22.33 0.06 8.89
C PHE A 168 21.78 -1.27 8.36
N LEU A 169 20.56 -1.31 7.82
CA LEU A 169 19.96 -2.55 7.28
C LEU A 169 20.67 -3.00 6.00
N PHE A 170 21.09 -2.04 5.18
CA PHE A 170 21.67 -2.30 3.85
C PHE A 170 23.06 -1.69 3.68
N SER A 171 23.69 -1.22 4.77
CA SER A 171 25.02 -0.58 4.75
C SER A 171 26.15 -1.48 4.21
N HIS A 172 25.96 -2.80 4.31
CA HIS A 172 26.89 -3.80 3.77
C HIS A 172 26.85 -3.88 2.23
N ILE A 173 25.88 -3.24 1.59
CA ILE A 173 25.80 -3.15 0.13
C ILE A 173 26.49 -1.88 -0.34
N GLU A 174 27.69 -2.03 -0.94
CA GLU A 174 28.50 -0.90 -1.38
C GLU A 174 27.93 -0.18 -2.60
N ASP A 175 27.42 -0.93 -3.60
CA ASP A 175 26.84 -0.35 -4.80
C ASP A 175 25.52 0.40 -4.50
N PRO A 176 25.46 1.73 -4.73
CA PRO A 176 24.26 2.54 -4.43
C PRO A 176 23.03 2.10 -5.23
N THR A 177 23.21 1.67 -6.47
CA THR A 177 22.10 1.23 -7.34
C THR A 177 21.51 -0.09 -6.83
N PHE A 178 22.38 -1.02 -6.45
CA PHE A 178 21.93 -2.29 -5.89
C PHE A 178 21.29 -2.10 -4.50
N ARG A 179 21.87 -1.27 -3.64
CA ARG A 179 21.27 -0.90 -2.34
C ARG A 179 19.86 -0.33 -2.49
N ARG A 180 19.69 0.65 -3.40
CA ARG A 180 18.38 1.22 -3.70
C ARG A 180 17.40 0.18 -4.23
N THR A 181 17.86 -0.72 -5.06
CA THR A 181 17.03 -1.81 -5.59
C THR A 181 16.54 -2.74 -4.49
N VAL A 182 17.44 -3.19 -3.61
CA VAL A 182 17.10 -4.05 -2.47
C VAL A 182 16.12 -3.36 -1.52
N ASN A 183 16.35 -2.08 -1.20
CA ASN A 183 15.46 -1.28 -0.38
C ASN A 183 14.05 -1.22 -1.00
N GLU A 184 13.94 -0.91 -2.30
CA GLU A 184 12.67 -0.85 -3.02
C GLU A 184 11.90 -2.18 -2.97
N TYR A 185 12.57 -3.30 -3.26
CA TYR A 185 11.94 -4.63 -3.20
C TYR A 185 11.54 -5.03 -1.78
N PHE A 186 12.40 -4.77 -0.81
CA PHE A 186 12.15 -5.11 0.60
C PHE A 186 10.89 -4.39 1.12
N PHE A 187 10.85 -3.06 1.02
CA PHE A 187 9.73 -2.28 1.53
C PHE A 187 8.46 -2.40 0.70
N SER A 188 8.55 -2.82 -0.55
CA SER A 188 7.39 -3.10 -1.39
C SER A 188 6.74 -4.45 -1.08
N PHE A 189 7.52 -5.51 -0.92
CA PHE A 189 6.97 -6.87 -0.87
C PHE A 189 6.94 -7.50 0.52
N VAL A 190 7.86 -7.16 1.43
CA VAL A 190 7.85 -7.72 2.80
C VAL A 190 6.54 -7.40 3.54
N PRO A 191 5.99 -6.16 3.52
CA PRO A 191 4.70 -5.88 4.12
C PRO A 191 3.55 -6.70 3.52
N LEU A 192 3.58 -6.96 2.21
CA LEU A 192 2.59 -7.81 1.54
C LEU A 192 2.69 -9.26 1.99
N ILE A 193 3.91 -9.81 2.10
CA ILE A 193 4.14 -11.17 2.60
C ILE A 193 3.63 -11.30 4.04
N ILE A 194 3.93 -10.32 4.90
CA ILE A 194 3.43 -10.30 6.29
C ILE A 194 1.89 -10.27 6.31
N ALA A 195 1.27 -9.47 5.44
CA ALA A 195 -0.18 -9.43 5.32
C ALA A 195 -0.75 -10.78 4.87
N GLU A 196 -0.14 -11.46 3.89
CA GLU A 196 -0.55 -12.80 3.45
C GLU A 196 -0.40 -13.85 4.55
N ILE A 197 0.73 -13.87 5.23
CA ILE A 197 0.97 -14.80 6.34
C ILE A 197 -0.13 -14.63 7.41
N THR A 198 -0.42 -13.39 7.80
CA THR A 198 -1.35 -13.11 8.90
C THR A 198 -2.82 -13.31 8.52
N MET A 199 -3.21 -12.97 7.28
CA MET A 199 -4.60 -13.03 6.85
C MET A 199 -5.01 -14.35 6.22
N THR A 200 -4.08 -15.05 5.60
CA THR A 200 -4.39 -16.24 4.79
C THR A 200 -3.74 -17.49 5.38
N TRP A 201 -2.42 -17.51 5.54
CA TRP A 201 -1.69 -18.74 5.88
C TRP A 201 -1.90 -19.17 7.32
N LEU A 202 -1.72 -18.28 8.30
CA LEU A 202 -1.94 -18.62 9.71
C LEU A 202 -3.38 -19.07 10.02
N PRO A 203 -4.44 -18.40 9.52
CA PRO A 203 -5.81 -18.90 9.70
C PRO A 203 -6.06 -20.27 9.04
N PHE A 204 -5.46 -20.50 7.86
CA PHE A 204 -5.56 -21.77 7.16
C PHE A 204 -4.93 -22.92 7.97
N LEU A 205 -3.69 -22.74 8.45
CA LEU A 205 -2.98 -23.72 9.27
C LEU A 205 -3.72 -24.03 10.59
N LYS A 206 -4.27 -22.98 11.23
CA LYS A 206 -5.08 -23.18 12.45
C LYS A 206 -6.34 -23.98 12.19
N LYS A 207 -7.00 -23.79 11.04
CA LYS A 207 -8.19 -24.54 10.66
C LYS A 207 -7.87 -26.01 10.42
N GLN A 208 -6.75 -26.32 9.75
CA GLN A 208 -6.31 -27.71 9.54
C GLN A 208 -5.98 -28.42 10.85
N LYS A 209 -5.31 -27.73 11.80
CA LYS A 209 -4.99 -28.31 13.10
C LYS A 209 -6.25 -28.69 13.90
N ASN A 210 -7.32 -27.90 13.78
CA ASN A 210 -8.58 -28.15 14.49
C ASN A 210 -9.51 -29.16 13.79
N ASN A 211 -9.30 -29.40 12.48
CA ASN A 211 -10.05 -30.37 11.67
C ASN A 211 -9.03 -31.20 10.84
N PRO A 212 -8.32 -32.16 11.45
CA PRO A 212 -7.41 -33.02 10.70
C PRO A 212 -8.20 -33.83 9.66
N PRO A 213 -7.63 -34.09 8.47
CA PRO A 213 -8.26 -34.91 7.45
C PRO A 213 -8.55 -36.32 8.04
N LEU A 214 -9.74 -36.83 7.77
CA LEU A 214 -10.23 -38.13 8.26
C LEU A 214 -9.32 -39.34 7.90
N ASN A 215 -8.36 -39.17 7.01
CA ASN A 215 -7.44 -40.19 6.48
C ASN A 215 -6.02 -40.12 7.09
N ALA A 216 -5.82 -39.43 8.20
CA ALA A 216 -4.52 -39.29 8.87
C ALA A 216 -4.38 -40.19 10.11
N ILE A 217 -5.12 -41.32 10.16
CA ILE A 217 -4.99 -42.39 11.18
C ILE A 217 -4.63 -43.70 10.46
#